data_a2f50de5cd870f3e5282542682496032
#
_entry.id   a2f50de5cd870f3e5282542682496032
#
_cell.length_a   1.000
_cell.length_b   1.000
_cell.length_c   1.000
_cell.angle_alpha   90.00
_cell.angle_beta   90.00
_cell.angle_gamma   90.00
#
_symmetry.space_group_name_H-M   'P 1'
#
loop_
_entity.id
_entity.type
_entity.pdbx_description
1 polymer ?
#
loop_
_entity_poly.entity_id
_entity_poly.type
_entity_poly.pdbx_seq_one_letter_code
_entity_poly.pdbx_strand_id
1 'polypeptide(L)'
;MFEFKINQLQKQHPTKLIADGYLEPRPIYTAAAYDKEGNTGTESRTVHLGVDFWLPAQTPVLTLFDAEVVTAVHDTEHKQYGGLVILKHKEDGLIFYTLYGHLSLASATALTVGDILKKGDKIGVLGNAKENGQWAPHLHFQIMLTMLDYTIDFPGVAYPKQLQVWKSICPDPNLLFKNPKLVTEYDASISEIIAFRGKHLGKSLSISYQEPLHIVRGDGAYLI
;
A
#
# COMPACT_ATOMS: atom_id res chain seq x y z
N MET A 1 10.17 -15.06 9.52
CA MET A 1 9.15 -14.87 10.59
C MET A 1 7.90 -14.17 10.09
N PHE A 2 8.00 -13.10 9.32
CA PHE A 2 6.85 -12.33 8.81
C PHE A 2 6.02 -13.14 7.79
N GLU A 3 6.63 -13.71 6.76
CA GLU A 3 5.96 -14.57 5.78
C GLU A 3 5.22 -15.75 6.42
N PHE A 4 5.78 -16.33 7.47
CA PHE A 4 5.10 -17.39 8.23
C PHE A 4 3.78 -16.90 8.85
N LYS A 5 3.74 -15.68 9.40
CA LYS A 5 2.51 -15.10 9.97
C LYS A 5 1.46 -14.83 8.90
N ILE A 6 1.86 -14.29 7.74
CA ILE A 6 0.96 -14.07 6.61
C ILE A 6 0.37 -15.40 6.14
N ASN A 7 1.19 -16.44 5.99
CA ASN A 7 0.74 -17.77 5.60
C ASN A 7 -0.22 -18.40 6.62
N GLN A 8 -0.03 -18.14 7.92
CA GLN A 8 -0.98 -18.56 8.96
C GLN A 8 -2.32 -17.82 8.85
N LEU A 9 -2.29 -16.50 8.66
CA LEU A 9 -3.52 -15.70 8.44
C LEU A 9 -4.26 -16.15 7.20
N GLN A 10 -3.56 -16.40 6.09
CA GLN A 10 -4.18 -16.89 4.86
C GLN A 10 -4.84 -18.26 5.03
N LYS A 11 -4.24 -19.16 5.84
CA LYS A 11 -4.86 -20.45 6.18
C LYS A 11 -6.13 -20.30 7.03
N GLN A 12 -6.15 -19.33 7.94
CA GLN A 12 -7.32 -19.02 8.77
C GLN A 12 -8.45 -18.36 7.95
N HIS A 13 -8.08 -17.64 6.88
CA HIS A 13 -9.01 -16.89 6.01
C HIS A 13 -8.76 -17.22 4.53
N PRO A 14 -9.03 -18.47 4.08
CA PRO A 14 -8.60 -18.95 2.76
C PRO A 14 -9.27 -18.25 1.58
N THR A 15 -10.42 -17.61 1.81
CA THR A 15 -11.19 -16.89 0.78
C THR A 15 -11.00 -15.38 0.83
N LYS A 16 -10.21 -14.87 1.79
CA LYS A 16 -9.99 -13.43 1.96
C LYS A 16 -8.63 -13.03 1.44
N LEU A 17 -8.58 -11.87 0.79
CA LEU A 17 -7.33 -11.22 0.44
C LEU A 17 -6.76 -10.51 1.66
N ILE A 18 -5.50 -10.77 1.98
CA ILE A 18 -4.80 -10.09 3.07
C ILE A 18 -4.12 -8.85 2.48
N ALA A 19 -4.45 -7.70 3.03
CA ALA A 19 -3.85 -6.43 2.65
C ALA A 19 -3.50 -5.62 3.90
N ASP A 20 -2.60 -4.66 3.76
CA ASP A 20 -2.28 -3.69 4.80
C ASP A 20 -2.80 -2.29 4.47
N GLY A 21 -2.58 -1.34 5.39
CA GLY A 21 -3.21 -0.04 5.35
C GLY A 21 -2.49 1.00 4.47
N TYR A 22 -3.27 1.82 3.78
CA TYR A 22 -2.84 3.06 3.18
C TYR A 22 -2.49 4.10 4.25
N LEU A 23 -1.38 4.84 4.06
CA LEU A 23 -0.80 5.80 5.00
C LEU A 23 -0.40 5.19 6.36
N GLU A 24 -0.15 3.90 6.40
CA GLU A 24 0.28 3.20 7.60
C GLU A 24 1.72 3.61 7.97
N PRO A 25 1.97 4.06 9.21
CA PRO A 25 3.33 4.27 9.69
C PRO A 25 4.02 2.92 9.92
N ARG A 26 5.17 2.71 9.28
CA ARG A 26 5.90 1.44 9.35
C ARG A 26 7.32 1.64 9.88
N PRO A 27 7.66 1.09 11.05
CA PRO A 27 9.02 1.17 11.59
C PRO A 27 10.01 0.19 10.93
N ILE A 28 9.57 -0.56 9.89
CA ILE A 28 10.40 -1.58 9.22
C ILE A 28 11.35 -1.01 8.16
N TYR A 29 11.21 0.26 7.81
CA TYR A 29 12.07 0.95 6.86
C TYR A 29 13.32 1.48 7.57
N THR A 30 14.26 0.58 7.88
CA THR A 30 15.47 0.86 8.69
C THR A 30 16.74 1.00 7.87
N ALA A 31 16.68 0.87 6.55
CA ALA A 31 17.85 1.06 5.70
C ALA A 31 18.16 2.56 5.54
N ALA A 32 19.45 2.90 5.47
CA ALA A 32 19.90 4.29 5.31
C ALA A 32 19.30 5.01 4.08
N ALA A 33 18.89 4.27 3.05
CA ALA A 33 18.21 4.82 1.88
C ALA A 33 16.86 5.50 2.21
N TYR A 34 16.26 5.22 3.36
CA TYR A 34 15.03 5.86 3.82
C TYR A 34 15.27 7.11 4.65
N ASP A 35 16.50 7.39 5.04
CA ASP A 35 16.87 8.44 5.97
C ASP A 35 17.39 9.69 5.25
N LYS A 36 17.19 10.84 5.87
CA LYS A 36 17.85 12.10 5.55
C LYS A 36 18.17 12.84 6.83
N GLU A 37 19.22 13.66 6.80
CA GLU A 37 19.47 14.61 7.87
C GLU A 37 18.47 15.76 7.80
N GLY A 38 17.79 15.98 8.92
CA GLY A 38 16.85 17.09 9.13
C GLY A 38 17.41 18.11 10.13
N ASN A 39 16.72 19.23 10.31
CA ASN A 39 17.13 20.28 11.27
C ASN A 39 17.13 19.82 12.73
N THR A 40 16.45 18.75 13.04
CA THR A 40 16.29 18.21 14.41
C THR A 40 16.84 16.78 14.57
N GLY A 41 17.67 16.33 13.64
CA GLY A 41 18.23 14.99 13.56
C GLY A 41 17.74 14.21 12.34
N THR A 42 18.12 12.94 12.28
CA THR A 42 17.75 12.04 11.17
C THR A 42 16.24 11.86 11.08
N GLU A 43 15.69 12.04 9.89
CA GLU A 43 14.29 11.81 9.56
C GLU A 43 14.17 10.61 8.61
N SER A 44 13.28 9.66 8.91
CA SER A 44 13.09 8.46 8.10
C SER A 44 11.74 8.49 7.38
N ARG A 45 11.72 7.99 6.13
CA ARG A 45 10.49 7.76 5.38
C ARG A 45 9.81 6.51 5.94
N THR A 46 8.71 6.68 6.66
CA THR A 46 8.03 5.60 7.37
C THR A 46 6.56 5.45 6.99
N VAL A 47 5.98 6.38 6.25
CA VAL A 47 4.57 6.36 5.89
C VAL A 47 4.36 5.71 4.53
N HIS A 48 3.65 4.61 4.49
CA HIS A 48 3.36 3.82 3.29
C HIS A 48 2.34 4.54 2.39
N LEU A 49 2.67 4.74 1.10
CA LEU A 49 1.85 5.51 0.16
C LEU A 49 0.92 4.66 -0.71
N GLY A 50 1.01 3.36 -0.59
CA GLY A 50 0.20 2.39 -1.31
C GLY A 50 -0.55 1.46 -0.37
N VAL A 51 -0.97 0.32 -0.92
CA VAL A 51 -1.51 -0.84 -0.20
C VAL A 51 -0.71 -2.05 -0.65
N ASP A 52 -0.27 -2.89 0.29
CA ASP A 52 0.39 -4.14 -0.04
C ASP A 52 -0.60 -5.30 0.05
N PHE A 53 -0.71 -6.06 -1.02
CA PHE A 53 -1.51 -7.28 -1.07
C PHE A 53 -0.61 -8.50 -0.94
N TRP A 54 -0.75 -9.21 0.16
CA TRP A 54 0.07 -10.38 0.50
C TRP A 54 -0.42 -11.61 -0.25
N LEU A 55 0.31 -11.97 -1.29
CA LEU A 55 -0.03 -13.06 -2.21
C LEU A 55 1.22 -13.89 -2.50
N PRO A 56 1.08 -15.16 -2.87
CA PRO A 56 2.22 -16.00 -3.24
C PRO A 56 3.02 -15.44 -4.41
N ALA A 57 4.33 -15.70 -4.43
CA ALA A 57 5.14 -15.47 -5.62
C ALA A 57 4.50 -16.16 -6.84
N GLN A 58 4.73 -15.61 -8.04
CA GLN A 58 4.15 -16.05 -9.30
C GLN A 58 2.64 -15.78 -9.45
N THR A 59 1.98 -15.12 -8.49
CA THR A 59 0.61 -14.64 -8.67
C THR A 59 0.57 -13.65 -9.83
N PRO A 60 -0.32 -13.83 -10.84
CA PRO A 60 -0.48 -12.89 -11.93
C PRO A 60 -0.98 -11.54 -11.48
N VAL A 61 -0.43 -10.47 -12.06
CA VAL A 61 -0.86 -9.09 -11.87
C VAL A 61 -1.37 -8.55 -13.20
N LEU A 62 -2.57 -7.99 -13.19
CA LEU A 62 -3.26 -7.50 -14.38
C LEU A 62 -3.50 -6.00 -14.26
N THR A 63 -3.50 -5.27 -15.39
CA THR A 63 -3.90 -3.87 -15.38
C THR A 63 -5.40 -3.69 -15.19
N LEU A 64 -5.78 -2.67 -14.43
CA LEU A 64 -7.18 -2.37 -14.08
C LEU A 64 -7.89 -1.57 -15.18
N PHE A 65 -7.14 -0.85 -16.01
CA PHE A 65 -7.62 0.03 -17.08
C PHE A 65 -6.73 -0.08 -18.30
N ASP A 66 -7.14 0.48 -19.44
CA ASP A 66 -6.26 0.70 -20.56
C ASP A 66 -5.07 1.57 -20.13
N ALA A 67 -3.87 1.28 -20.60
CA ALA A 67 -2.66 1.90 -20.06
C ALA A 67 -1.54 2.04 -21.11
N GLU A 68 -0.65 2.98 -20.84
CA GLU A 68 0.67 3.13 -21.44
C GLU A 68 1.74 2.84 -20.38
N VAL A 69 2.73 2.00 -20.67
CA VAL A 69 3.86 1.75 -19.78
C VAL A 69 4.76 2.98 -19.76
N VAL A 70 4.96 3.59 -18.58
CA VAL A 70 5.86 4.74 -18.42
C VAL A 70 7.14 4.41 -17.66
N THR A 71 7.13 3.30 -16.91
CA THR A 71 8.31 2.74 -16.25
C THR A 71 8.21 1.23 -16.24
N ALA A 72 9.31 0.55 -16.57
CA ALA A 72 9.48 -0.89 -16.41
C ALA A 72 10.97 -1.14 -16.08
N VAL A 73 11.27 -1.33 -14.80
CA VAL A 73 12.65 -1.46 -14.31
C VAL A 73 12.75 -2.54 -13.24
N HIS A 74 13.96 -3.04 -13.02
CA HIS A 74 14.25 -3.97 -11.93
C HIS A 74 15.39 -3.41 -11.08
N ASP A 75 15.08 -3.09 -9.82
CA ASP A 75 16.04 -2.67 -8.82
C ASP A 75 16.32 -3.84 -7.87
N THR A 76 17.57 -4.31 -7.87
CA THR A 76 18.00 -5.46 -7.07
C THR A 76 18.47 -5.07 -5.67
N GLU A 77 18.53 -3.79 -5.35
CA GLU A 77 19.01 -3.35 -4.04
C GLU A 77 18.11 -3.83 -2.90
N HIS A 78 18.73 -4.02 -1.74
CA HIS A 78 18.02 -4.45 -0.55
C HIS A 78 16.95 -3.45 -0.13
N LYS A 79 15.73 -3.96 0.08
CA LYS A 79 14.56 -3.17 0.48
C LYS A 79 14.01 -2.20 -0.57
N GLN A 80 14.44 -2.30 -1.82
CA GLN A 80 13.82 -1.62 -2.95
C GLN A 80 12.65 -2.42 -3.52
N TYR A 81 12.07 -1.94 -4.63
CA TYR A 81 10.89 -2.56 -5.24
C TYR A 81 11.17 -3.92 -5.91
N GLY A 82 12.42 -4.22 -6.26
CA GLY A 82 12.67 -5.31 -7.22
C GLY A 82 12.10 -4.96 -8.57
N GLY A 83 11.22 -5.79 -9.12
CA GLY A 83 10.51 -5.47 -10.36
C GLY A 83 9.46 -4.38 -10.12
N LEU A 84 9.57 -3.28 -10.87
CA LEU A 84 8.70 -2.11 -10.81
C LEU A 84 8.13 -1.81 -12.19
N VAL A 85 6.81 -1.68 -12.27
CA VAL A 85 6.09 -1.17 -13.45
C VAL A 85 5.20 -0.02 -13.02
N ILE A 86 5.24 1.08 -13.77
CA ILE A 86 4.31 2.19 -13.63
C ILE A 86 3.55 2.36 -14.93
N LEU A 87 2.24 2.42 -14.82
CA LEU A 87 1.31 2.59 -15.92
C LEU A 87 0.64 3.96 -15.86
N LYS A 88 0.52 4.61 -17.01
CA LYS A 88 -0.27 5.83 -17.19
C LYS A 88 -1.63 5.47 -17.76
N HIS A 89 -2.67 6.01 -17.18
CA HIS A 89 -4.05 5.80 -17.58
C HIS A 89 -4.69 7.12 -18.02
N LYS A 90 -5.72 6.99 -18.86
CA LYS A 90 -6.59 8.10 -19.23
C LYS A 90 -8.04 7.63 -19.25
N GLU A 91 -8.80 8.01 -18.21
CA GLU A 91 -10.21 7.63 -18.04
C GLU A 91 -11.04 8.90 -17.86
N ASP A 92 -12.08 9.07 -18.66
CA ASP A 92 -13.02 10.22 -18.61
C ASP A 92 -12.33 11.60 -18.56
N GLY A 93 -11.19 11.72 -19.25
CA GLY A 93 -10.40 12.96 -19.28
C GLY A 93 -9.41 13.11 -18.10
N LEU A 94 -9.48 12.27 -17.09
CA LEU A 94 -8.53 12.22 -15.99
C LEU A 94 -7.28 11.43 -16.42
N ILE A 95 -6.11 12.00 -16.17
CA ILE A 95 -4.83 11.29 -16.27
C ILE A 95 -4.37 10.94 -14.86
N PHE A 96 -4.03 9.67 -14.65
CA PHE A 96 -3.44 9.17 -13.40
C PHE A 96 -2.49 8.03 -13.69
N TYR A 97 -1.78 7.59 -12.67
CA TYR A 97 -0.79 6.53 -12.77
C TYR A 97 -1.04 5.47 -11.72
N THR A 98 -0.67 4.22 -12.05
CA THR A 98 -0.64 3.12 -11.07
C THR A 98 0.73 2.50 -11.04
N LEU A 99 1.20 2.22 -9.84
CA LEU A 99 2.50 1.62 -9.56
C LEU A 99 2.29 0.20 -9.05
N TYR A 100 3.05 -0.72 -9.63
CA TYR A 100 3.08 -2.14 -9.30
C TYR A 100 4.51 -2.53 -8.91
N GLY A 101 4.75 -2.64 -7.62
CA GLY A 101 6.04 -3.03 -7.06
C GLY A 101 6.12 -4.52 -6.73
N HIS A 102 7.33 -4.99 -6.52
CA HIS A 102 7.67 -6.35 -6.11
C HIS A 102 7.32 -7.44 -7.14
N LEU A 103 7.32 -7.05 -8.42
CA LEU A 103 7.19 -7.98 -9.53
C LEU A 103 8.48 -8.81 -9.71
N SER A 104 8.38 -9.90 -10.47
CA SER A 104 9.55 -10.69 -10.83
C SER A 104 10.47 -9.94 -11.83
N LEU A 105 11.75 -10.29 -11.86
CA LEU A 105 12.70 -9.76 -12.83
C LEU A 105 12.18 -9.94 -14.26
N ALA A 106 11.72 -11.15 -14.60
CA ALA A 106 11.20 -11.45 -15.92
C ALA A 106 10.00 -10.58 -16.31
N SER A 107 9.14 -10.23 -15.33
CA SER A 107 7.99 -9.34 -15.57
C SER A 107 8.43 -7.92 -15.89
N ALA A 108 9.35 -7.36 -15.10
CA ALA A 108 9.83 -5.98 -15.29
C ALA A 108 10.62 -5.83 -16.62
N THR A 109 11.32 -6.88 -17.05
CA THR A 109 12.11 -6.85 -18.30
C THR A 109 11.31 -7.24 -19.56
N ALA A 110 10.09 -7.75 -19.40
CA ALA A 110 9.22 -8.12 -20.52
C ALA A 110 8.45 -6.95 -21.12
N LEU A 111 8.34 -5.83 -20.39
CA LEU A 111 7.65 -4.63 -20.83
C LEU A 111 8.64 -3.54 -21.22
N THR A 112 8.25 -2.73 -22.19
CA THR A 112 9.04 -1.59 -22.66
C THR A 112 8.24 -0.30 -22.45
N VAL A 113 8.92 0.78 -22.09
CA VAL A 113 8.28 2.11 -22.02
C VAL A 113 7.65 2.47 -23.36
N GLY A 114 6.38 2.87 -23.34
CA GLY A 114 5.56 3.13 -24.53
C GLY A 114 4.66 1.96 -24.93
N ASP A 115 4.81 0.76 -24.36
CA ASP A 115 3.88 -0.34 -24.61
C ASP A 115 2.47 0.03 -24.19
N ILE A 116 1.49 -0.38 -25.01
CA ILE A 116 0.06 -0.14 -24.75
C ILE A 116 -0.58 -1.44 -24.27
N LEU A 117 -1.19 -1.37 -23.10
CA LEU A 117 -1.90 -2.48 -22.47
C LEU A 117 -3.39 -2.20 -22.45
N LYS A 118 -4.19 -3.24 -22.65
CA LYS A 118 -5.64 -3.18 -22.48
C LYS A 118 -6.04 -3.61 -21.08
N LYS A 119 -7.15 -3.09 -20.58
CA LYS A 119 -7.74 -3.54 -19.31
C LYS A 119 -7.80 -5.07 -19.25
N GLY A 120 -7.20 -5.62 -18.19
CA GLY A 120 -7.09 -7.07 -17.99
C GLY A 120 -5.85 -7.72 -18.58
N ASP A 121 -5.03 -6.98 -19.33
CA ASP A 121 -3.75 -7.50 -19.82
C ASP A 121 -2.81 -7.77 -18.64
N LYS A 122 -1.98 -8.80 -18.81
CA LYS A 122 -1.02 -9.21 -17.80
C LYS A 122 0.17 -8.24 -17.80
N ILE A 123 0.38 -7.59 -16.65
CA ILE A 123 1.58 -6.78 -16.36
C ILE A 123 2.77 -7.69 -16.06
N GLY A 124 2.52 -8.76 -15.30
CA GLY A 124 3.57 -9.68 -14.87
C GLY A 124 3.10 -10.65 -13.81
N VAL A 125 4.04 -11.12 -13.01
CA VAL A 125 3.80 -11.95 -11.82
C VAL A 125 4.59 -11.41 -10.65
N LEU A 126 4.14 -11.71 -9.43
CA LEU A 126 4.86 -11.34 -8.20
C LEU A 126 6.20 -12.07 -8.12
N GLY A 127 7.23 -11.32 -7.71
CA GLY A 127 8.56 -11.84 -7.47
C GLY A 127 8.66 -12.61 -6.15
N ASN A 128 9.61 -13.52 -6.10
CA ASN A 128 10.03 -14.13 -4.84
C ASN A 128 11.05 -13.22 -4.11
N ALA A 129 11.42 -13.57 -2.87
CA ALA A 129 12.30 -12.75 -2.04
C ALA A 129 13.71 -12.51 -2.64
N LYS A 130 14.16 -13.30 -3.62
CA LYS A 130 15.49 -13.11 -4.24
C LYS A 130 15.49 -11.99 -5.28
N GLU A 131 14.32 -11.64 -5.80
CA GLU A 131 14.17 -10.68 -6.91
C GLU A 131 13.29 -9.46 -6.58
N ASN A 132 12.66 -9.43 -5.41
CA ASN A 132 11.71 -8.38 -5.00
C ASN A 132 12.22 -7.47 -3.87
N GLY A 133 13.53 -7.30 -3.71
CA GLY A 133 14.12 -6.50 -2.64
C GLY A 133 14.21 -7.23 -1.30
N GLN A 134 14.14 -8.56 -1.27
CA GLN A 134 14.20 -9.44 -0.08
C GLN A 134 12.98 -9.30 0.84
N TRP A 135 11.83 -8.92 0.28
CA TRP A 135 10.56 -8.92 0.98
C TRP A 135 9.85 -10.28 0.89
N ALA A 136 8.98 -10.57 1.85
CA ALA A 136 7.97 -11.61 1.66
C ALA A 136 7.14 -11.28 0.42
N PRO A 137 6.74 -12.25 -0.42
CA PRO A 137 6.01 -11.97 -1.66
C PRO A 137 4.72 -11.18 -1.41
N HIS A 138 4.56 -10.08 -2.11
CA HIS A 138 3.37 -9.22 -2.08
C HIS A 138 3.36 -8.31 -3.31
N LEU A 139 2.22 -7.68 -3.56
CA LEU A 139 2.07 -6.58 -4.50
C LEU A 139 2.02 -5.28 -3.74
N HIS A 140 2.98 -4.39 -3.95
CA HIS A 140 2.80 -2.98 -3.61
C HIS A 140 2.01 -2.31 -4.72
N PHE A 141 0.81 -1.83 -4.40
CA PHE A 141 -0.05 -1.12 -5.35
C PHE A 141 -0.29 0.31 -4.89
N GLN A 142 -0.04 1.28 -5.77
CA GLN A 142 -0.17 2.69 -5.45
C GLN A 142 -0.79 3.45 -6.61
N ILE A 143 -1.58 4.48 -6.32
CA ILE A 143 -2.14 5.42 -7.30
C ILE A 143 -1.39 6.74 -7.17
N MET A 144 -1.08 7.39 -8.29
CA MET A 144 -0.51 8.72 -8.34
C MET A 144 -1.29 9.60 -9.32
N LEU A 145 -1.50 10.86 -8.97
CA LEU A 145 -2.11 11.86 -9.86
C LEU A 145 -1.07 12.57 -10.73
N THR A 146 0.19 12.45 -10.39
CA THR A 146 1.33 13.00 -11.14
C THR A 146 2.58 12.18 -10.83
N MET A 147 3.49 12.13 -11.79
CA MET A 147 4.83 11.55 -11.59
C MET A 147 5.81 12.58 -11.01
N LEU A 148 5.40 13.85 -10.83
CA LEU A 148 6.34 14.94 -10.53
C LEU A 148 7.52 14.92 -11.52
N ASP A 149 8.74 15.06 -11.02
CA ASP A 149 9.98 14.98 -11.81
C ASP A 149 10.59 13.56 -11.83
N TYR A 150 9.87 12.55 -11.30
CA TYR A 150 10.33 11.18 -11.30
C TYR A 150 10.12 10.52 -12.67
N THR A 151 11.16 9.89 -13.21
CA THR A 151 11.15 9.28 -14.56
C THR A 151 11.47 7.80 -14.57
N ILE A 152 12.09 7.26 -13.52
CA ILE A 152 12.55 5.87 -13.45
C ILE A 152 11.79 5.10 -12.39
N ASP A 153 11.56 5.72 -11.24
CA ASP A 153 10.85 5.16 -10.09
C ASP A 153 9.82 6.16 -9.53
N PHE A 154 9.21 5.85 -8.41
CA PHE A 154 8.38 6.78 -7.64
C PHE A 154 8.37 6.34 -6.18
N PRO A 155 8.39 7.28 -5.20
CA PRO A 155 8.42 6.92 -3.79
C PRO A 155 7.20 6.12 -3.33
N GLY A 156 7.42 4.96 -2.71
CA GLY A 156 6.39 4.15 -2.06
C GLY A 156 6.18 4.49 -0.59
N VAL A 157 7.08 5.34 -0.04
CA VAL A 157 7.05 5.75 1.36
C VAL A 157 7.42 7.22 1.50
N ALA A 158 6.80 7.89 2.45
CA ALA A 158 6.96 9.33 2.68
C ALA A 158 7.50 9.65 4.08
N TYR A 159 8.06 10.84 4.22
CA TYR A 159 8.35 11.41 5.53
C TYR A 159 7.06 11.86 6.21
N PRO A 160 6.87 11.57 7.52
CA PRO A 160 5.64 11.94 8.24
C PRO A 160 5.30 13.44 8.13
N LYS A 161 6.29 14.32 8.13
CA LYS A 161 6.10 15.77 7.99
C LYS A 161 5.55 16.21 6.63
N GLN A 162 5.68 15.37 5.60
CA GLN A 162 5.22 15.65 4.23
C GLN A 162 3.90 14.96 3.90
N LEU A 163 3.27 14.32 4.88
CA LEU A 163 2.10 13.47 4.69
C LEU A 163 0.97 14.14 3.91
N GLN A 164 0.65 15.41 4.22
CA GLN A 164 -0.45 16.12 3.56
C GLN A 164 -0.20 16.34 2.06
N VAL A 165 1.05 16.61 1.68
CA VAL A 165 1.45 16.75 0.27
C VAL A 165 1.31 15.40 -0.44
N TRP A 166 1.88 14.34 0.15
CA TRP A 166 1.82 13.01 -0.45
C TRP A 166 0.41 12.47 -0.54
N LYS A 167 -0.45 12.74 0.43
CA LYS A 167 -1.87 12.38 0.39
C LYS A 167 -2.62 13.04 -0.79
N SER A 168 -2.24 14.27 -1.18
CA SER A 168 -2.85 14.95 -2.33
C SER A 168 -2.33 14.43 -3.67
N ILE A 169 -1.15 13.81 -3.71
CA ILE A 169 -0.52 13.25 -4.92
C ILE A 169 -0.87 11.77 -5.08
N CYS A 170 -0.88 11.02 -3.98
CA CYS A 170 -1.13 9.58 -3.93
C CYS A 170 -2.44 9.33 -3.19
N PRO A 171 -3.59 9.32 -3.89
CA PRO A 171 -4.89 9.02 -3.27
C PRO A 171 -4.97 7.56 -2.80
N ASP A 172 -5.90 7.29 -1.89
CA ASP A 172 -6.12 5.96 -1.34
C ASP A 172 -6.45 4.93 -2.44
N PRO A 173 -5.64 3.88 -2.62
CA PRO A 173 -5.90 2.83 -3.60
C PRO A 173 -7.24 2.10 -3.39
N ASN A 174 -7.76 2.06 -2.17
CA ASN A 174 -9.04 1.44 -1.84
C ASN A 174 -10.22 2.08 -2.59
N LEU A 175 -10.09 3.32 -3.07
CA LEU A 175 -11.10 3.98 -3.91
C LEU A 175 -11.40 3.19 -5.19
N LEU A 176 -10.44 2.42 -5.73
CA LEU A 176 -10.64 1.61 -6.94
C LEU A 176 -11.33 0.28 -6.65
N PHE A 177 -11.17 -0.26 -5.45
CA PHE A 177 -11.67 -1.59 -5.14
C PHE A 177 -13.16 -1.63 -4.81
N LYS A 178 -13.82 -0.48 -4.59
CA LYS A 178 -15.28 -0.32 -4.35
C LYS A 178 -15.88 -1.46 -3.52
N ASN A 179 -15.11 -2.01 -2.60
CA ASN A 179 -15.61 -3.05 -1.72
C ASN A 179 -16.17 -2.36 -0.47
N PRO A 180 -17.50 -2.20 -0.34
CA PRO A 180 -18.09 -1.60 0.86
C PRO A 180 -17.76 -2.40 2.15
N LYS A 181 -17.24 -3.63 2.01
CA LYS A 181 -16.73 -4.44 3.12
C LYS A 181 -15.25 -4.20 3.47
N LEU A 182 -14.49 -3.46 2.65
CA LEU A 182 -13.15 -2.96 3.03
C LEU A 182 -13.22 -1.61 3.76
N VAL A 183 -14.32 -0.91 3.67
CA VAL A 183 -14.72 0.09 4.67
C VAL A 183 -15.16 -0.72 5.87
N THR A 184 -14.17 -1.10 6.69
CA THR A 184 -14.33 -1.60 8.04
C THR A 184 -15.78 -1.58 8.53
N GLU A 185 -16.55 -2.61 8.24
CA GLU A 185 -17.53 -3.05 9.18
C GLU A 185 -16.70 -3.48 10.41
N TYR A 186 -16.34 -2.56 11.25
CA TYR A 186 -16.17 -2.83 12.66
C TYR A 186 -17.56 -3.22 13.14
N ASP A 187 -17.96 -4.44 12.83
CA ASP A 187 -19.18 -5.07 13.34
C ASP A 187 -19.05 -5.40 14.83
N ALA A 188 -18.00 -4.90 15.47
CA ALA A 188 -17.88 -5.02 16.90
C ALA A 188 -18.95 -4.12 17.53
N SER A 189 -19.92 -4.75 18.19
CA SER A 189 -20.89 -4.04 19.01
C SER A 189 -20.18 -3.14 20.03
N ILE A 190 -20.81 -2.06 20.47
CA ILE A 190 -20.30 -1.17 21.53
C ILE A 190 -19.85 -1.99 22.76
N SER A 191 -20.56 -3.06 23.11
CA SER A 191 -20.21 -3.93 24.23
C SER A 191 -18.91 -4.71 23.99
N GLU A 192 -18.63 -5.18 22.77
CA GLU A 192 -17.37 -5.85 22.43
C GLU A 192 -16.19 -4.87 22.45
N ILE A 193 -16.39 -3.65 21.95
CA ILE A 193 -15.36 -2.58 22.01
C ILE A 193 -15.04 -2.24 23.46
N ILE A 194 -16.04 -2.07 24.33
CA ILE A 194 -15.85 -1.79 25.76
C ILE A 194 -15.12 -2.95 26.45
N ALA A 195 -15.51 -4.20 26.18
CA ALA A 195 -14.85 -5.39 26.72
C ALA A 195 -13.39 -5.49 26.27
N PHE A 196 -13.11 -5.24 24.98
CA PHE A 196 -11.74 -5.20 24.44
C PHE A 196 -10.90 -4.11 25.11
N ARG A 197 -11.44 -2.88 25.24
CA ARG A 197 -10.77 -1.78 25.95
C ARG A 197 -10.46 -2.13 27.40
N GLY A 198 -11.42 -2.71 28.12
CA GLY A 198 -11.24 -3.13 29.52
C GLY A 198 -10.13 -4.16 29.70
N LYS A 199 -9.93 -5.00 28.70
CA LYS A 199 -8.88 -6.04 28.69
C LYS A 199 -7.49 -5.50 28.34
N HIS A 200 -7.38 -4.48 27.45
CA HIS A 200 -6.12 -4.06 26.83
C HIS A 200 -5.64 -2.66 27.24
N LEU A 201 -6.52 -1.77 27.69
CA LEU A 201 -6.20 -0.36 27.99
C LEU A 201 -6.31 -0.03 29.47
N GLY A 202 -6.18 -0.92 30.38
CA GLY A 202 -6.16 -0.64 31.83
C GLY A 202 -7.39 0.13 32.36
N LYS A 203 -7.71 -0.07 33.65
CA LYS A 203 -8.93 0.46 34.31
C LYS A 203 -8.93 1.99 34.51
N SER A 204 -7.83 2.68 34.28
CA SER A 204 -7.69 4.13 34.47
C SER A 204 -8.22 4.98 33.31
N LEU A 205 -8.49 4.38 32.17
CA LEU A 205 -9.09 5.07 31.02
C LEU A 205 -10.61 4.95 31.06
N SER A 206 -11.24 5.90 31.79
CA SER A 206 -12.71 6.01 31.83
C SER A 206 -13.26 6.57 30.52
N ILE A 207 -14.45 6.11 30.15
CA ILE A 207 -15.24 6.71 29.07
C ILE A 207 -15.92 7.96 29.64
N SER A 208 -15.65 9.12 29.04
CA SER A 208 -16.16 10.42 29.54
C SER A 208 -17.64 10.67 29.23
N TYR A 209 -18.30 9.75 28.53
CA TYR A 209 -19.68 9.89 28.08
C TYR A 209 -20.58 8.87 28.78
N GLN A 210 -21.78 9.26 29.14
CA GLN A 210 -22.79 8.36 29.74
C GLN A 210 -23.25 7.33 28.68
N GLU A 211 -23.37 7.75 27.42
CA GLU A 211 -23.60 6.87 26.28
C GLU A 211 -22.35 6.87 25.40
N PRO A 212 -21.69 5.71 25.20
CA PRO A 212 -20.51 5.61 24.34
C PRO A 212 -20.83 5.95 22.89
N LEU A 213 -20.06 6.87 22.30
CA LEU A 213 -20.13 7.18 20.88
C LEU A 213 -19.39 6.08 20.08
N HIS A 214 -20.05 5.51 19.09
CA HIS A 214 -19.44 4.60 18.13
C HIS A 214 -18.99 5.40 16.91
N ILE A 215 -17.73 5.82 16.90
CA ILE A 215 -17.13 6.55 15.79
C ILE A 215 -16.61 5.53 14.80
N VAL A 216 -17.25 5.45 13.64
CA VAL A 216 -16.89 4.47 12.59
C VAL A 216 -15.86 5.02 11.61
N ARG A 217 -15.78 6.36 11.47
CA ARG A 217 -14.76 6.99 10.62
C ARG A 217 -14.57 8.47 10.98
N GLY A 218 -13.43 9.04 10.54
CA GLY A 218 -13.21 10.48 10.55
C GLY A 218 -13.23 11.03 9.13
N ASP A 219 -13.80 12.21 8.94
CA ASP A 219 -13.80 12.94 7.68
C ASP A 219 -13.41 14.40 7.91
N GLY A 220 -12.13 14.71 7.66
CA GLY A 220 -11.54 16.01 8.01
C GLY A 220 -11.59 16.27 9.52
N ALA A 221 -12.27 17.35 9.92
CA ALA A 221 -12.49 17.71 11.33
C ALA A 221 -13.75 17.07 11.95
N TYR A 222 -14.49 16.27 11.19
CA TYR A 222 -15.76 15.68 11.65
C TYR A 222 -15.56 14.19 11.94
N LEU A 223 -16.26 13.71 12.98
CA LEU A 223 -16.38 12.30 13.34
C LEU A 223 -17.76 11.80 12.89
N ILE A 224 -17.82 10.67 12.23
CA ILE A 224 -19.04 10.03 11.72
C ILE A 224 -19.24 8.69 12.41
#